data_9b4802433eb7ccd9e9ed116ee188438a
#
_entry.id   9b4802433eb7ccd9e9ed116ee188438a
#
_cell.length_a   1.000
_cell.length_b   1.000
_cell.length_c   1.000
_cell.angle_alpha   90.00
_cell.angle_beta   90.00
_cell.angle_gamma   90.00
#
_symmetry.space_group_name_H-M   'P 1'
#
loop_
_entity.id
_entity.type
_entity.pdbx_description
1 polymer ?
#
loop_
_entity_poly.entity_id
_entity_poly.type
_entity_poly.pdbx_seq_one_letter_code
_entity_poly.pdbx_strand_id
1 'polypeptide(L)'
;MNKEDSKITREALQAMYGPDVPLQARLRAETEMLSIKHDTFMDDIILTYDLREAARKDGSGISAGFNDGASYLNWMYAKSPVNPLPPHYHCTKCKRTLFVPGGDAWDLPVKECCGVPMLRDGHSIPFESIQAAIDNPKAELEFHIAASFKGTALKIIEDHYADQYNMILYQDEISRGDDYVLIPKEDGIPTLNQEGIWHTSAKELYDSGYRLVKLKCQEIKEQLKALRLSTETEPDIYDLPVAPIFQAVKEKLERQIREEVPSDPEQYAAKPLLAAEELNFSLLVRMKGYLLAAYAKDNPALCEEGTKYSSIFTCREDVWNLVSPAILPEYGVSKDFAEKVMRCTRMGAYTYDRMDEGTETLLRELGISDFWITQMKQTFYLPSKAMIIERLLDDMELAWYQLREDSESERGDLT
;
A
#
# COMPACT_ATOMS: atom_id res chain seq x y z
N MET A 1 16.52 -13.62 -15.74
CA MET A 1 15.88 -12.58 -16.59
C MET A 1 15.99 -12.98 -18.04
N ASN A 2 14.86 -13.24 -18.68
CA ASN A 2 14.78 -13.57 -20.11
C ASN A 2 15.02 -12.26 -20.91
N LYS A 3 15.68 -12.35 -22.06
CA LYS A 3 15.88 -11.20 -22.97
C LYS A 3 14.55 -10.62 -23.46
N GLU A 4 13.51 -11.41 -23.46
CA GLU A 4 12.17 -11.06 -23.88
C GLU A 4 11.48 -10.14 -22.86
N ASP A 5 11.57 -10.43 -21.56
CA ASP A 5 11.00 -9.61 -20.48
C ASP A 5 11.61 -8.19 -20.46
N SER A 6 12.93 -8.12 -20.65
CA SER A 6 13.64 -6.85 -20.75
C SER A 6 13.23 -6.01 -21.98
N LYS A 7 12.88 -6.68 -23.08
CA LYS A 7 12.39 -6.02 -24.29
C LYS A 7 10.97 -5.49 -24.09
N ILE A 8 10.08 -6.32 -23.55
CA ILE A 8 8.68 -5.95 -23.25
C ILE A 8 8.63 -4.74 -22.31
N THR A 9 9.43 -4.75 -21.24
CA THR A 9 9.51 -3.64 -20.30
C THR A 9 9.98 -2.35 -20.95
N ARG A 10 10.98 -2.42 -21.85
CA ARG A 10 11.45 -1.26 -22.60
C ARG A 10 10.38 -0.72 -23.55
N GLU A 11 9.66 -1.58 -24.25
CA GLU A 11 8.59 -1.17 -25.15
C GLU A 11 7.43 -0.52 -24.38
N ALA A 12 7.06 -1.04 -23.22
CA ALA A 12 6.06 -0.45 -22.33
C ALA A 12 6.48 0.96 -21.85
N LEU A 13 7.72 1.12 -21.40
CA LEU A 13 8.27 2.41 -21.01
C LEU A 13 8.28 3.42 -22.17
N GLN A 14 8.65 2.99 -23.38
CA GLN A 14 8.62 3.84 -24.57
C GLN A 14 7.18 4.23 -24.97
N ALA A 15 6.23 3.34 -24.88
CA ALA A 15 4.82 3.65 -25.14
C ALA A 15 4.29 4.71 -24.16
N MET A 16 4.72 4.65 -22.90
CA MET A 16 4.28 5.55 -21.84
C MET A 16 4.97 6.91 -21.91
N TYR A 17 6.30 6.95 -22.01
CA TYR A 17 7.12 8.16 -21.92
C TYR A 17 7.65 8.67 -23.25
N GLY A 18 7.40 7.97 -24.36
CA GLY A 18 8.01 8.30 -25.66
C GLY A 18 9.46 7.83 -25.77
N PRO A 19 10.21 8.31 -26.79
CA PRO A 19 11.57 7.85 -27.05
C PRO A 19 12.56 8.20 -25.93
N ASP A 20 12.33 9.31 -25.22
CA ASP A 20 13.19 9.81 -24.16
C ASP A 20 12.68 9.38 -22.79
N VAL A 21 12.75 8.06 -22.50
CA VAL A 21 12.33 7.50 -21.21
C VAL A 21 13.13 8.14 -20.06
N PRO A 22 12.45 8.72 -19.04
CA PRO A 22 13.15 9.30 -17.90
C PRO A 22 14.04 8.29 -17.18
N LEU A 23 15.21 8.75 -16.74
CA LEU A 23 16.19 7.89 -16.06
C LEU A 23 15.62 7.22 -14.83
N GLN A 24 14.84 7.95 -14.00
CA GLN A 24 14.22 7.44 -12.78
C GLN A 24 13.26 6.27 -13.07
N ALA A 25 12.40 6.41 -14.08
CA ALA A 25 11.47 5.36 -14.50
C ALA A 25 12.22 4.12 -15.00
N ARG A 26 13.22 4.32 -15.85
CA ARG A 26 14.04 3.24 -16.38
C ARG A 26 14.80 2.51 -15.28
N LEU A 27 15.52 3.23 -14.41
CA LEU A 27 16.29 2.64 -13.33
C LEU A 27 15.38 1.85 -12.36
N ARG A 28 14.20 2.40 -12.04
CA ARG A 28 13.26 1.70 -11.15
C ARG A 28 12.77 0.39 -11.78
N ALA A 29 12.33 0.41 -13.04
CA ALA A 29 11.90 -0.80 -13.74
C ALA A 29 13.02 -1.83 -13.86
N GLU A 30 14.24 -1.41 -14.25
CA GLU A 30 15.41 -2.27 -14.37
C GLU A 30 15.80 -2.89 -13.01
N THR A 31 15.75 -2.10 -11.93
CA THR A 31 16.05 -2.59 -10.57
C THR A 31 15.05 -3.64 -10.12
N GLU A 32 13.76 -3.40 -10.29
CA GLU A 32 12.73 -4.37 -9.93
C GLU A 32 12.87 -5.65 -10.74
N MET A 33 13.01 -5.54 -12.08
CA MET A 33 13.19 -6.71 -12.96
C MET A 33 14.44 -7.53 -12.61
N LEU A 34 15.56 -6.88 -12.29
CA LEU A 34 16.80 -7.58 -11.93
C LEU A 34 16.73 -8.26 -10.57
N SER A 35 15.87 -7.78 -9.69
CA SER A 35 15.68 -8.31 -8.34
C SER A 35 14.72 -9.49 -8.28
N ILE A 36 13.93 -9.73 -9.33
CA ILE A 36 13.00 -10.86 -9.41
C ILE A 36 13.81 -12.15 -9.54
N LYS A 37 13.76 -12.96 -8.49
CA LYS A 37 14.45 -14.27 -8.43
C LYS A 37 13.51 -15.45 -8.72
N HIS A 38 12.20 -15.21 -8.65
CA HIS A 38 11.16 -16.24 -8.76
C HIS A 38 10.08 -15.81 -9.74
N ASP A 39 9.63 -16.72 -10.57
CA ASP A 39 8.58 -16.47 -11.57
C ASP A 39 7.23 -16.11 -10.93
N THR A 40 7.00 -16.54 -9.67
CA THR A 40 5.77 -16.25 -8.92
C THR A 40 5.43 -14.76 -8.80
N PHE A 41 6.43 -13.86 -8.75
CA PHE A 41 6.16 -12.43 -8.67
C PHE A 41 5.51 -11.90 -9.96
N MET A 42 5.96 -12.37 -11.11
CA MET A 42 5.33 -11.99 -12.41
C MET A 42 3.96 -12.61 -12.57
N ASP A 43 3.75 -13.86 -12.11
CA ASP A 43 2.44 -14.49 -12.08
C ASP A 43 1.45 -13.71 -11.21
N ASP A 44 1.90 -13.19 -10.06
CA ASP A 44 1.08 -12.34 -9.18
C ASP A 44 0.69 -11.02 -9.86
N ILE A 45 1.57 -10.42 -10.65
CA ILE A 45 1.26 -9.22 -11.45
C ILE A 45 0.16 -9.52 -12.47
N ILE A 46 0.25 -10.65 -13.16
CA ILE A 46 -0.74 -11.10 -14.17
C ILE A 46 -2.09 -11.35 -13.48
N LEU A 47 -2.10 -12.11 -12.39
CA LEU A 47 -3.31 -12.35 -11.59
C LEU A 47 -3.94 -11.04 -11.10
N THR A 48 -3.13 -10.13 -10.58
CA THR A 48 -3.63 -8.82 -10.10
C THR A 48 -4.24 -8.00 -11.22
N TYR A 49 -3.65 -8.02 -12.42
CA TYR A 49 -4.24 -7.40 -13.61
C TYR A 49 -5.61 -8.00 -13.94
N ASP A 50 -5.72 -9.33 -14.01
CA ASP A 50 -6.98 -10.01 -14.33
C ASP A 50 -8.06 -9.72 -13.30
N LEU A 51 -7.72 -9.73 -12.03
CA LEU A 51 -8.64 -9.37 -10.94
C LEU A 51 -9.11 -7.92 -11.05
N ARG A 52 -8.21 -6.96 -11.33
CA ARG A 52 -8.56 -5.54 -11.50
C ARG A 52 -9.46 -5.31 -12.71
N GLU A 53 -9.17 -5.95 -13.84
CA GLU A 53 -10.02 -5.86 -15.03
C GLU A 53 -11.41 -6.47 -14.82
N ALA A 54 -11.49 -7.59 -14.10
CA ALA A 54 -12.77 -8.20 -13.75
C ALA A 54 -13.56 -7.34 -12.76
N ALA A 55 -12.90 -6.79 -11.73
CA ALA A 55 -13.52 -5.90 -10.76
C ALA A 55 -14.05 -4.62 -11.44
N ARG A 56 -13.27 -4.00 -12.33
CA ARG A 56 -13.71 -2.82 -13.09
C ARG A 56 -14.96 -3.11 -13.92
N LYS A 57 -15.04 -4.26 -14.59
CA LYS A 57 -16.23 -4.66 -15.36
C LYS A 57 -17.45 -4.91 -14.47
N ASP A 58 -17.25 -5.33 -13.23
CA ASP A 58 -18.29 -5.56 -12.23
C ASP A 58 -18.70 -4.26 -11.49
N GLY A 59 -18.04 -3.12 -11.77
CA GLY A 59 -18.18 -1.88 -11.01
C GLY A 59 -17.52 -1.92 -9.63
N SER A 60 -16.86 -3.04 -9.30
CA SER A 60 -16.13 -3.19 -8.04
C SER A 60 -14.74 -2.56 -8.12
N GLY A 61 -14.26 -2.02 -7.00
CA GLY A 61 -12.86 -1.71 -6.83
C GLY A 61 -12.12 -2.85 -6.14
N ILE A 62 -10.84 -3.01 -6.44
CA ILE A 62 -9.95 -3.93 -5.74
C ILE A 62 -8.67 -3.21 -5.33
N SER A 63 -8.24 -3.44 -4.09
CA SER A 63 -6.91 -3.07 -3.63
C SER A 63 -6.14 -4.35 -3.31
N ALA A 64 -4.96 -4.50 -3.87
CA ALA A 64 -4.10 -5.60 -3.49
C ALA A 64 -3.38 -5.27 -2.18
N GLY A 65 -3.23 -6.27 -1.32
CA GLY A 65 -2.57 -6.11 -0.04
C GLY A 65 -1.07 -5.95 -0.16
N PHE A 66 -0.49 -5.48 0.88
CA PHE A 66 0.88 -5.43 1.30
C PHE A 66 1.95 -4.81 0.38
N ASN A 67 2.10 -5.21 -0.88
CA ASN A 67 3.24 -4.78 -1.71
C ASN A 67 2.87 -4.30 -3.11
N ASP A 68 1.62 -4.46 -3.51
CA ASP A 68 1.18 -4.18 -4.87
C ASP A 68 1.46 -2.73 -5.29
N GLY A 69 0.97 -1.76 -4.52
CA GLY A 69 1.17 -0.34 -4.82
C GLY A 69 2.60 0.18 -4.63
N ALA A 70 3.51 -0.62 -4.05
CA ALA A 70 4.91 -0.25 -3.93
C ALA A 70 5.76 -0.68 -5.14
N SER A 71 5.22 -1.53 -6.03
CA SER A 71 5.90 -2.01 -7.23
C SER A 71 5.59 -1.13 -8.44
N TYR A 72 6.64 -0.70 -9.13
CA TYR A 72 6.52 0.03 -10.38
C TYR A 72 6.05 -0.88 -11.53
N LEU A 73 6.43 -2.17 -11.49
CA LEU A 73 5.93 -3.15 -12.46
C LEU A 73 4.43 -3.39 -12.30
N ASN A 74 3.91 -3.45 -11.07
CA ASN A 74 2.48 -3.51 -10.82
C ASN A 74 1.74 -2.26 -11.33
N TRP A 75 2.31 -1.08 -11.15
CA TRP A 75 1.74 0.14 -11.73
C TRP A 75 1.72 0.09 -13.25
N MET A 76 2.81 -0.38 -13.88
CA MET A 76 2.92 -0.47 -15.34
C MET A 76 2.01 -1.54 -15.95
N TYR A 77 1.94 -2.72 -15.36
CA TYR A 77 1.32 -3.89 -15.96
C TYR A 77 -0.03 -4.26 -15.34
N ALA A 78 -0.17 -4.15 -14.02
CA ALA A 78 -1.40 -4.51 -13.32
C ALA A 78 -2.29 -3.30 -12.99
N LYS A 79 -1.99 -2.10 -13.55
CA LYS A 79 -2.77 -0.87 -13.34
C LYS A 79 -2.97 -0.54 -11.87
N SER A 80 -1.93 -0.72 -11.04
CA SER A 80 -1.96 -0.21 -9.68
C SER A 80 -2.24 1.29 -9.69
N PRO A 81 -3.12 1.81 -8.83
CA PRO A 81 -3.39 3.25 -8.79
C PRO A 81 -2.22 4.04 -8.15
N VAL A 82 -1.24 3.35 -7.57
CA VAL A 82 -0.13 3.97 -6.85
C VAL A 82 1.15 3.86 -7.67
N ASN A 83 1.65 5.01 -8.14
CA ASN A 83 2.94 5.11 -8.82
C ASN A 83 4.05 5.33 -7.77
N PRO A 84 5.00 4.38 -7.58
CA PRO A 84 6.04 4.52 -6.57
C PRO A 84 7.16 5.48 -6.94
N LEU A 85 7.21 5.99 -8.16
CA LEU A 85 8.25 6.93 -8.60
C LEU A 85 8.25 8.22 -7.76
N PRO A 86 9.35 9.00 -7.78
CA PRO A 86 9.33 10.36 -7.24
C PRO A 86 8.25 11.23 -7.89
N PRO A 87 7.75 12.27 -7.20
CA PRO A 87 6.75 13.18 -7.74
C PRO A 87 7.16 13.77 -9.08
N HIS A 88 6.25 13.78 -10.03
CA HIS A 88 6.51 14.31 -11.35
C HIS A 88 5.24 14.80 -12.05
N TYR A 89 5.47 15.65 -13.04
CA TYR A 89 4.48 16.03 -14.02
C TYR A 89 4.65 15.20 -15.29
N HIS A 90 3.56 14.71 -15.86
CA HIS A 90 3.57 14.01 -17.14
C HIS A 90 2.57 14.63 -18.12
N CYS A 91 3.01 15.03 -19.31
CA CYS A 91 2.15 15.53 -20.37
C CYS A 91 1.65 14.39 -21.25
N THR A 92 0.35 14.16 -21.27
CA THR A 92 -0.27 13.08 -22.07
C THR A 92 -0.10 13.26 -23.58
N LYS A 93 0.04 14.53 -24.05
CA LYS A 93 0.20 14.85 -25.48
C LYS A 93 1.64 14.66 -25.99
N CYS A 94 2.61 15.29 -25.36
CA CYS A 94 4.01 15.24 -25.84
C CYS A 94 4.91 14.30 -25.05
N LYS A 95 4.38 13.61 -24.05
CA LYS A 95 5.10 12.66 -23.19
C LYS A 95 6.22 13.27 -22.35
N ARG A 96 6.35 14.60 -22.33
CA ARG A 96 7.33 15.28 -21.48
C ARG A 96 7.06 14.99 -20.02
N THR A 97 8.08 14.53 -19.31
CA THR A 97 8.03 14.24 -17.88
C THR A 97 9.02 15.12 -17.12
N LEU A 98 8.58 15.68 -15.99
CA LEU A 98 9.39 16.59 -15.17
C LEU A 98 9.34 16.12 -13.72
N PHE A 99 10.41 15.52 -13.24
CA PHE A 99 10.54 15.13 -11.84
C PHE A 99 10.74 16.32 -10.93
N VAL A 100 10.13 16.27 -9.73
CA VAL A 100 10.22 17.28 -8.70
C VAL A 100 10.83 16.64 -7.44
N PRO A 101 11.84 17.25 -6.81
CA PRO A 101 12.44 16.68 -5.61
C PRO A 101 11.52 16.86 -4.40
N GLY A 102 11.26 15.75 -3.69
CA GLY A 102 10.54 15.72 -2.40
C GLY A 102 9.02 15.87 -2.51
N GLY A 103 8.33 15.57 -1.42
CA GLY A 103 6.88 15.68 -1.29
C GLY A 103 6.11 14.54 -1.96
N ASP A 104 4.87 14.84 -2.33
CA ASP A 104 3.96 13.96 -3.05
C ASP A 104 3.43 14.65 -4.30
N ALA A 105 3.13 13.88 -5.34
CA ALA A 105 2.69 14.46 -6.61
C ALA A 105 1.37 15.24 -6.49
N TRP A 106 0.49 14.81 -5.60
CA TRP A 106 -0.82 15.45 -5.44
C TRP A 106 -0.81 16.71 -4.58
N ASP A 107 0.36 17.02 -3.99
CA ASP A 107 0.63 18.33 -3.37
C ASP A 107 1.22 19.34 -4.37
N LEU A 108 1.63 18.89 -5.55
CA LEU A 108 2.18 19.77 -6.57
C LEU A 108 1.10 20.72 -7.14
N PRO A 109 1.42 21.97 -7.45
CA PRO A 109 0.50 22.89 -8.11
C PRO A 109 0.14 22.40 -9.53
N VAL A 110 -1.02 22.78 -10.04
CA VAL A 110 -1.42 22.47 -11.42
C VAL A 110 -0.46 23.13 -12.39
N LYS A 111 -0.01 22.37 -13.39
CA LYS A 111 0.90 22.83 -14.45
C LYS A 111 0.35 22.43 -15.81
N GLU A 112 0.52 23.28 -16.82
CA GLU A 112 0.07 23.00 -18.18
C GLU A 112 1.27 22.73 -19.11
N CYS A 113 1.00 21.88 -20.12
CA CYS A 113 1.91 21.62 -21.24
C CYS A 113 1.07 21.31 -22.49
N CYS A 114 1.45 21.82 -23.65
CA CYS A 114 0.73 21.60 -24.92
C CYS A 114 -0.77 21.96 -24.86
N GLY A 115 -1.14 22.94 -24.02
CA GLY A 115 -2.52 23.40 -23.86
C GLY A 115 -3.42 22.38 -23.12
N VAL A 116 -2.85 21.51 -22.29
CA VAL A 116 -3.57 20.61 -21.38
C VAL A 116 -2.89 20.58 -20.02
N PRO A 117 -3.65 20.33 -18.93
CA PRO A 117 -3.05 20.05 -17.65
C PRO A 117 -2.12 18.83 -17.72
N MET A 118 -0.97 18.92 -17.07
CA MET A 118 -0.08 17.77 -16.89
C MET A 118 -0.62 16.89 -15.75
N LEU A 119 -0.54 15.57 -15.91
CA LEU A 119 -0.79 14.65 -14.83
C LEU A 119 0.25 14.88 -13.74
N ARG A 120 -0.19 14.88 -12.49
CA ARG A 120 0.65 14.91 -11.28
C ARG A 120 0.70 13.50 -10.74
N ASP A 121 1.84 12.85 -10.79
CA ASP A 121 1.97 11.43 -10.43
C ASP A 121 3.28 11.16 -9.67
N GLY A 122 3.29 10.06 -8.90
CA GLY A 122 4.45 9.63 -8.13
C GLY A 122 4.38 9.98 -6.64
N HIS A 123 4.60 8.95 -5.81
CA HIS A 123 4.40 9.01 -4.36
C HIS A 123 5.68 8.77 -3.55
N SER A 124 6.86 8.78 -4.17
CA SER A 124 8.16 8.59 -3.50
C SER A 124 8.22 7.34 -2.62
N ILE A 125 7.84 6.18 -3.15
CA ILE A 125 7.93 4.91 -2.44
C ILE A 125 9.26 4.23 -2.79
N PRO A 126 10.16 4.01 -1.81
CA PRO A 126 11.46 3.41 -2.07
C PRO A 126 11.33 1.95 -2.54
N PHE A 127 12.30 1.53 -3.38
CA PHE A 127 12.35 0.14 -3.88
C PHE A 127 12.46 -0.87 -2.73
N GLU A 128 13.18 -0.54 -1.68
CA GLU A 128 13.41 -1.39 -0.52
C GLU A 128 12.11 -1.75 0.23
N SER A 129 11.03 -0.99 0.00
CA SER A 129 9.70 -1.33 0.52
C SER A 129 9.14 -2.63 -0.04
N ILE A 130 9.54 -3.04 -1.25
CA ILE A 130 9.05 -4.28 -1.89
C ILE A 130 10.08 -5.40 -1.91
N GLN A 131 11.33 -5.14 -1.50
CA GLN A 131 12.41 -6.12 -1.59
C GLN A 131 12.05 -7.46 -0.97
N ALA A 132 11.44 -7.43 0.23
CA ALA A 132 11.04 -8.64 0.93
C ALA A 132 9.98 -9.46 0.18
N ALA A 133 9.10 -8.82 -0.62
CA ALA A 133 8.11 -9.51 -1.43
C ALA A 133 8.72 -10.15 -2.66
N ILE A 134 9.63 -9.43 -3.32
CA ILE A 134 10.35 -9.96 -4.50
C ILE A 134 11.21 -11.16 -4.10
N ASP A 135 11.79 -11.15 -2.90
CA ASP A 135 12.66 -12.24 -2.42
C ASP A 135 11.89 -13.43 -1.82
N ASN A 136 10.58 -13.29 -1.58
CA ASN A 136 9.77 -14.35 -0.95
C ASN A 136 8.74 -14.93 -1.93
N PRO A 137 9.01 -16.13 -2.53
CA PRO A 137 8.08 -16.81 -3.42
C PRO A 137 6.79 -17.30 -2.74
N LYS A 138 6.77 -17.29 -1.40
CA LYS A 138 5.65 -17.72 -0.57
C LYS A 138 4.88 -16.53 0.03
N ALA A 139 5.05 -15.34 -0.54
CA ALA A 139 4.31 -14.16 -0.09
C ALA A 139 2.80 -14.40 -0.16
N GLU A 140 2.09 -13.99 0.88
CA GLU A 140 0.64 -14.07 0.90
C GLU A 140 0.03 -13.23 -0.23
N LEU A 141 -1.00 -13.76 -0.86
CA LEU A 141 -1.87 -13.02 -1.77
C LEU A 141 -3.02 -12.43 -0.96
N GLU A 142 -3.01 -11.15 -0.74
CA GLU A 142 -4.09 -10.47 -0.01
C GLU A 142 -4.76 -9.44 -0.93
N PHE A 143 -6.10 -9.52 -1.03
CA PHE A 143 -6.91 -8.59 -1.80
C PHE A 143 -8.06 -8.05 -0.96
N HIS A 144 -8.27 -6.75 -1.04
CA HIS A 144 -9.42 -6.07 -0.42
C HIS A 144 -10.47 -5.81 -1.49
N ILE A 145 -11.66 -6.37 -1.31
CA ILE A 145 -12.71 -6.46 -2.33
C ILE A 145 -14.09 -6.14 -1.76
N ALA A 146 -15.05 -5.91 -2.65
CA ALA A 146 -16.46 -5.94 -2.28
C ALA A 146 -16.90 -7.39 -1.98
N ALA A 147 -17.76 -7.60 -0.99
CA ALA A 147 -18.26 -8.94 -0.65
C ALA A 147 -18.99 -9.61 -1.81
N SER A 148 -19.73 -8.82 -2.60
CA SER A 148 -20.44 -9.28 -3.80
C SER A 148 -19.51 -9.74 -4.93
N PHE A 149 -18.23 -9.34 -4.93
CA PHE A 149 -17.23 -9.75 -5.92
C PHE A 149 -16.43 -11.00 -5.50
N LYS A 150 -16.53 -11.45 -4.23
CA LYS A 150 -15.72 -12.55 -3.67
C LYS A 150 -15.76 -13.82 -4.51
N GLY A 151 -16.95 -14.26 -4.94
CA GLY A 151 -17.10 -15.47 -5.74
C GLY A 151 -16.39 -15.40 -7.10
N THR A 152 -16.47 -14.25 -7.77
CA THR A 152 -15.76 -14.00 -9.04
C THR A 152 -14.24 -13.99 -8.83
N ALA A 153 -13.77 -13.33 -7.78
CA ALA A 153 -12.34 -13.28 -7.46
C ALA A 153 -11.77 -14.68 -7.19
N LEU A 154 -12.47 -15.49 -6.39
CA LEU A 154 -12.06 -16.87 -6.09
C LEU A 154 -11.93 -17.70 -7.36
N LYS A 155 -12.90 -17.59 -8.25
CA LYS A 155 -12.87 -18.34 -9.51
C LYS A 155 -11.67 -17.93 -10.37
N ILE A 156 -11.37 -16.65 -10.49
CA ILE A 156 -10.22 -16.16 -11.25
C ILE A 156 -8.92 -16.69 -10.65
N ILE A 157 -8.77 -16.67 -9.32
CA ILE A 157 -7.55 -17.18 -8.65
C ILE A 157 -7.43 -18.69 -8.84
N GLU A 158 -8.51 -19.44 -8.69
CA GLU A 158 -8.53 -20.88 -8.89
C GLU A 158 -8.16 -21.23 -10.35
N ASP A 159 -8.78 -20.59 -11.32
CA ASP A 159 -8.50 -20.81 -12.75
C ASP A 159 -7.05 -20.45 -13.09
N HIS A 160 -6.50 -19.38 -12.51
CA HIS A 160 -5.12 -18.95 -12.76
C HIS A 160 -4.09 -19.96 -12.27
N TYR A 161 -4.33 -20.61 -11.13
CA TYR A 161 -3.41 -21.57 -10.53
C TYR A 161 -3.79 -23.02 -10.79
N ALA A 162 -4.86 -23.28 -11.57
CA ALA A 162 -5.45 -24.61 -11.77
C ALA A 162 -4.48 -25.68 -12.25
N ASP A 163 -3.46 -25.33 -13.02
CA ASP A 163 -2.51 -26.31 -13.55
C ASP A 163 -1.46 -26.77 -12.52
N GLN A 164 -1.13 -25.93 -11.55
CA GLN A 164 -0.01 -26.14 -10.62
C GLN A 164 -0.46 -26.44 -9.19
N TYR A 165 -1.59 -25.87 -8.75
CA TYR A 165 -2.03 -25.89 -7.36
C TYR A 165 -3.45 -26.39 -7.20
N ASN A 166 -3.74 -26.93 -6.02
CA ASN A 166 -5.08 -27.11 -5.49
C ASN A 166 -5.36 -25.93 -4.54
N MET A 167 -6.47 -25.22 -4.74
CA MET A 167 -6.92 -24.16 -3.82
C MET A 167 -7.89 -24.75 -2.82
N ILE A 168 -7.56 -24.68 -1.54
CA ILE A 168 -8.32 -25.31 -0.47
C ILE A 168 -8.69 -24.28 0.58
N LEU A 169 -9.94 -24.30 1.02
CA LEU A 169 -10.41 -23.50 2.15
C LEU A 169 -9.73 -23.98 3.44
N TYR A 170 -9.15 -23.07 4.19
CA TYR A 170 -8.50 -23.38 5.44
C TYR A 170 -8.99 -22.47 6.57
N GLN A 171 -9.00 -23.01 7.77
CA GLN A 171 -9.28 -22.27 9.01
C GLN A 171 -8.19 -22.53 10.04
N ASP A 172 -7.71 -21.44 10.63
CA ASP A 172 -6.83 -21.45 11.79
C ASP A 172 -7.66 -21.28 13.06
N GLU A 173 -7.16 -21.74 14.20
CA GLU A 173 -7.79 -21.56 15.52
C GLU A 173 -7.99 -20.07 15.88
N ILE A 174 -7.18 -19.19 15.31
CA ILE A 174 -7.14 -17.75 15.60
C ILE A 174 -7.89 -16.94 14.55
N SER A 175 -7.88 -17.34 13.29
CA SER A 175 -8.52 -16.61 12.19
C SER A 175 -9.99 -17.00 12.08
N ARG A 176 -10.87 -16.02 12.25
CA ARG A 176 -12.33 -16.21 12.07
C ARG A 176 -12.79 -15.99 10.62
N GLY A 177 -11.84 -15.88 9.67
CA GLY A 177 -12.12 -15.65 8.27
C GLY A 177 -11.98 -16.90 7.41
N ASP A 178 -12.59 -16.88 6.24
CA ASP A 178 -12.39 -17.89 5.21
C ASP A 178 -11.15 -17.51 4.42
N ASP A 179 -10.00 -18.06 4.77
CA ASP A 179 -8.75 -17.95 4.04
C ASP A 179 -8.55 -19.19 3.16
N TYR A 180 -7.80 -19.05 2.08
CA TYR A 180 -7.51 -20.15 1.17
C TYR A 180 -6.01 -20.41 1.14
N VAL A 181 -5.64 -21.64 0.83
CA VAL A 181 -4.26 -22.06 0.68
C VAL A 181 -4.06 -22.70 -0.69
N LEU A 182 -2.97 -22.34 -1.35
CA LEU A 182 -2.50 -22.95 -2.60
C LEU A 182 -1.51 -24.07 -2.25
N ILE A 183 -1.90 -25.31 -2.51
CA ILE A 183 -1.10 -26.50 -2.26
C ILE A 183 -0.64 -27.06 -3.61
N PRO A 184 0.68 -27.25 -3.83
CA PRO A 184 1.17 -27.89 -5.06
C PRO A 184 0.48 -29.23 -5.31
N LYS A 185 0.14 -29.53 -6.56
CA LYS A 185 -0.58 -30.77 -6.90
C LYS A 185 0.19 -32.04 -6.56
N GLU A 186 1.53 -31.98 -6.60
CA GLU A 186 2.40 -33.09 -6.22
C GLU A 186 2.30 -33.47 -4.73
N ASP A 187 1.95 -32.53 -3.86
CA ASP A 187 1.80 -32.77 -2.41
C ASP A 187 0.47 -33.44 -2.04
N GLY A 188 -0.47 -33.48 -3.02
CA GLY A 188 -1.80 -34.04 -2.81
C GLY A 188 -2.71 -33.14 -1.98
N ILE A 189 -3.92 -33.63 -1.70
CA ILE A 189 -4.92 -32.91 -0.91
C ILE A 189 -4.86 -33.42 0.54
N PRO A 190 -4.72 -32.53 1.55
CA PRO A 190 -4.74 -32.92 2.96
C PRO A 190 -6.11 -33.47 3.37
N THR A 191 -6.19 -34.08 4.56
CA THR A 191 -7.46 -34.56 5.09
C THR A 191 -8.34 -33.36 5.46
N LEU A 192 -9.49 -33.26 4.80
CA LEU A 192 -10.48 -32.21 5.03
C LEU A 192 -11.57 -32.73 6.00
N ASN A 193 -12.23 -31.79 6.72
CA ASN A 193 -13.42 -32.11 7.51
C ASN A 193 -14.65 -32.38 6.61
N GLN A 194 -15.81 -32.61 7.21
CA GLN A 194 -17.07 -32.86 6.47
C GLN A 194 -17.55 -31.68 5.63
N GLU A 195 -17.09 -30.47 5.93
CA GLU A 195 -17.41 -29.22 5.23
C GLU A 195 -16.38 -28.87 4.13
N GLY A 196 -15.38 -29.73 3.93
CA GLY A 196 -14.31 -29.51 2.95
C GLY A 196 -13.24 -28.49 3.42
N ILE A 197 -13.12 -28.25 4.72
CA ILE A 197 -12.18 -27.30 5.31
C ILE A 197 -10.98 -28.04 5.89
N TRP A 198 -9.78 -27.53 5.62
CA TRP A 198 -8.56 -27.98 6.27
C TRP A 198 -8.29 -27.18 7.55
N HIS A 199 -8.30 -27.85 8.69
CA HIS A 199 -7.91 -27.26 9.96
C HIS A 199 -6.43 -27.49 10.20
N THR A 200 -5.65 -26.41 10.18
CA THR A 200 -4.20 -26.42 10.41
C THR A 200 -3.74 -25.06 10.96
N SER A 201 -2.57 -25.00 11.56
CA SER A 201 -2.05 -23.72 12.04
C SER A 201 -1.35 -22.93 10.92
N ALA A 202 -1.39 -21.60 11.02
CA ALA A 202 -0.65 -20.73 10.10
C ALA A 202 0.86 -21.05 10.09
N LYS A 203 1.42 -21.54 11.21
CA LYS A 203 2.80 -21.97 11.31
C LYS A 203 3.08 -23.21 10.46
N GLU A 204 2.22 -24.22 10.49
CA GLU A 204 2.36 -25.42 9.65
C GLU A 204 2.31 -25.08 8.17
N LEU A 205 1.41 -24.18 7.76
CA LEU A 205 1.33 -23.71 6.37
C LEU A 205 2.61 -22.99 5.95
N TYR A 206 3.13 -22.10 6.82
CA TYR A 206 4.39 -21.41 6.55
C TYR A 206 5.58 -22.38 6.45
N ASP A 207 5.68 -23.33 7.40
CA ASP A 207 6.74 -24.33 7.43
C ASP A 207 6.67 -25.27 6.20
N SER A 208 5.47 -25.61 5.74
CA SER A 208 5.24 -26.41 4.51
C SER A 208 5.55 -25.65 3.23
N GLY A 209 5.60 -24.32 3.32
CA GLY A 209 5.87 -23.48 2.15
C GLY A 209 4.69 -23.22 1.25
N TYR A 210 3.48 -23.43 1.72
CA TYR A 210 2.26 -23.15 0.98
C TYR A 210 1.93 -21.66 1.01
N ARG A 211 1.28 -21.18 -0.04
CA ARG A 211 0.87 -19.77 -0.17
C ARG A 211 -0.55 -19.57 0.33
N LEU A 212 -0.74 -18.55 1.15
CA LEU A 212 -2.06 -18.11 1.60
C LEU A 212 -2.69 -17.15 0.58
N VAL A 213 -4.01 -17.29 0.42
CA VAL A 213 -4.86 -16.37 -0.35
C VAL A 213 -5.91 -15.80 0.58
N LYS A 214 -5.87 -14.50 0.79
CA LYS A 214 -6.76 -13.77 1.70
C LYS A 214 -7.63 -12.79 0.93
N LEU A 215 -8.94 -13.01 0.93
CA LEU A 215 -9.91 -12.09 0.36
C LEU A 215 -10.64 -11.34 1.46
N LYS A 216 -10.21 -10.10 1.72
CA LYS A 216 -10.77 -9.25 2.77
C LYS A 216 -11.91 -8.40 2.22
N CYS A 217 -13.14 -8.78 2.53
CA CYS A 217 -14.32 -8.01 2.16
C CYS A 217 -14.37 -6.70 2.97
N GLN A 218 -14.50 -5.57 2.27
CA GLN A 218 -14.57 -4.23 2.87
C GLN A 218 -15.87 -3.54 2.49
N GLU A 219 -16.53 -2.97 3.49
CA GLU A 219 -17.80 -2.25 3.33
C GLU A 219 -17.66 -1.08 2.36
N ILE A 220 -16.56 -0.32 2.43
CA ILE A 220 -16.30 0.80 1.54
C ILE A 220 -16.25 0.36 0.06
N LYS A 221 -15.73 -0.82 -0.24
CA LYS A 221 -15.70 -1.36 -1.61
C LYS A 221 -17.11 -1.69 -2.11
N GLU A 222 -17.98 -2.17 -1.24
CA GLU A 222 -19.38 -2.44 -1.56
C GLU A 222 -20.17 -1.13 -1.77
N GLN A 223 -19.94 -0.13 -0.93
CA GLN A 223 -20.54 1.22 -1.07
C GLN A 223 -20.13 1.88 -2.39
N LEU A 224 -18.83 1.88 -2.72
CA LEU A 224 -18.34 2.44 -3.98
C LEU A 224 -18.91 1.70 -5.20
N LYS A 225 -19.02 0.37 -5.14
CA LYS A 225 -19.68 -0.41 -6.21
C LYS A 225 -21.13 0.04 -6.42
N ALA A 226 -21.89 0.17 -5.34
CA ALA A 226 -23.28 0.61 -5.43
C ALA A 226 -23.39 2.02 -6.04
N LEU A 227 -22.51 2.94 -5.67
CA LEU A 227 -22.47 4.30 -6.20
C LEU A 227 -22.10 4.33 -7.69
N ARG A 228 -21.07 3.59 -8.11
CA ARG A 228 -20.68 3.49 -9.53
C ARG A 228 -21.80 2.95 -10.40
N LEU A 229 -22.49 1.90 -9.93
CA LEU A 229 -23.59 1.29 -10.66
C LEU A 229 -24.85 2.20 -10.71
N SER A 230 -25.16 2.93 -9.63
CA SER A 230 -26.34 3.79 -9.58
C SER A 230 -26.17 5.09 -10.35
N THR A 231 -24.96 5.65 -10.40
CA THR A 231 -24.66 6.92 -11.06
C THR A 231 -24.13 6.74 -12.49
N GLU A 232 -23.75 5.51 -12.87
CA GLU A 232 -23.07 5.18 -14.13
C GLU A 232 -21.82 6.06 -14.38
N THR A 233 -21.20 6.55 -13.30
CA THR A 233 -20.02 7.43 -13.36
C THR A 233 -18.94 6.94 -12.41
N GLU A 234 -17.69 7.07 -12.84
CA GLU A 234 -16.49 6.80 -12.04
C GLU A 234 -15.51 7.97 -12.23
N PRO A 235 -15.01 8.59 -11.15
CA PRO A 235 -14.03 9.66 -11.29
C PRO A 235 -12.69 9.12 -11.77
N ASP A 236 -11.96 9.91 -12.57
CA ASP A 236 -10.55 9.64 -12.80
C ASP A 236 -9.76 9.93 -11.50
N ILE A 237 -8.81 9.05 -11.16
CA ILE A 237 -7.98 9.22 -9.95
C ILE A 237 -7.21 10.55 -9.94
N TYR A 238 -6.90 11.11 -11.10
CA TYR A 238 -6.22 12.40 -11.23
C TYR A 238 -7.14 13.61 -11.02
N ASP A 239 -8.47 13.40 -10.97
CA ASP A 239 -9.47 14.43 -10.67
C ASP A 239 -9.80 14.50 -9.17
N LEU A 240 -9.42 13.48 -8.39
CA LEU A 240 -9.68 13.38 -6.95
C LEU A 240 -8.84 14.36 -6.10
N PRO A 241 -7.57 14.69 -6.43
CA PRO A 241 -6.74 15.55 -5.59
C PRO A 241 -7.14 17.02 -5.66
N VAL A 242 -8.26 17.38 -5.04
CA VAL A 242 -8.79 18.75 -4.97
C VAL A 242 -9.20 19.12 -3.55
N ALA A 243 -9.10 20.41 -3.22
CA ALA A 243 -9.29 20.91 -1.87
C ALA A 243 -10.62 20.50 -1.19
N PRO A 244 -11.79 20.51 -1.83
CA PRO A 244 -13.05 20.07 -1.21
C PRO A 244 -13.02 18.59 -0.79
N ILE A 245 -12.44 17.72 -1.63
CA ILE A 245 -12.30 16.30 -1.32
C ILE A 245 -11.31 16.10 -0.16
N PHE A 246 -10.17 16.82 -0.16
CA PHE A 246 -9.23 16.76 0.95
C PHE A 246 -9.87 17.18 2.27
N GLN A 247 -10.72 18.22 2.26
CA GLN A 247 -11.42 18.66 3.45
C GLN A 247 -12.40 17.60 3.97
N ALA A 248 -13.21 17.01 3.11
CA ALA A 248 -14.17 15.95 3.46
C ALA A 248 -13.46 14.71 4.02
N VAL A 249 -12.36 14.28 3.39
CA VAL A 249 -11.55 13.15 3.85
C VAL A 249 -10.90 13.46 5.20
N LYS A 250 -10.35 14.68 5.40
CA LYS A 250 -9.79 15.11 6.68
C LYS A 250 -10.81 15.00 7.81
N GLU A 251 -12.01 15.52 7.62
CA GLU A 251 -13.10 15.47 8.60
C GLU A 251 -13.50 14.04 8.96
N LYS A 252 -13.57 13.16 7.95
CA LYS A 252 -13.79 11.73 8.15
C LYS A 252 -12.70 11.10 9.00
N LEU A 253 -11.42 11.36 8.68
CA LEU A 253 -10.28 10.81 9.42
C LEU A 253 -10.23 11.34 10.87
N GLU A 254 -10.48 12.62 11.09
CA GLU A 254 -10.55 13.19 12.46
C GLU A 254 -11.64 12.53 13.30
N ARG A 255 -12.80 12.25 12.71
CA ARG A 255 -13.89 11.53 13.39
C ARG A 255 -13.45 10.10 13.71
N GLN A 256 -12.88 9.36 12.75
CA GLN A 256 -12.40 8.00 12.97
C GLN A 256 -11.32 7.93 14.06
N ILE A 257 -10.39 8.88 14.10
CA ILE A 257 -9.35 8.96 15.15
C ILE A 257 -9.98 9.19 16.53
N ARG A 258 -11.00 10.08 16.64
CA ARG A 258 -11.68 10.34 17.94
C ARG A 258 -12.49 9.14 18.43
N GLU A 259 -13.04 8.35 17.53
CA GLU A 259 -13.91 7.21 17.82
C GLU A 259 -13.13 5.90 18.00
N GLU A 260 -11.81 5.91 17.68
CA GLU A 260 -10.99 4.71 17.79
C GLU A 260 -10.80 4.30 19.25
N VAL A 261 -11.17 3.04 19.53
CA VAL A 261 -10.94 2.41 20.82
C VAL A 261 -9.90 1.31 20.64
N PRO A 262 -8.76 1.35 21.35
CA PRO A 262 -7.76 0.30 21.27
C PRO A 262 -8.36 -1.06 21.64
N SER A 263 -7.99 -2.11 20.90
CA SER A 263 -8.44 -3.49 21.16
C SER A 263 -7.95 -4.01 22.53
N ASP A 264 -6.80 -3.53 22.97
CA ASP A 264 -6.22 -3.78 24.30
C ASP A 264 -5.63 -2.46 24.84
N PRO A 265 -6.39 -1.72 25.70
CA PRO A 265 -5.92 -0.44 26.26
C PRO A 265 -4.76 -0.56 27.25
N GLU A 266 -4.42 -1.76 27.72
CA GLU A 266 -3.24 -1.96 28.55
C GLU A 266 -1.95 -1.97 27.72
N GLN A 267 -2.04 -2.42 26.49
CA GLN A 267 -0.92 -2.54 25.56
C GLN A 267 -0.85 -1.39 24.56
N TYR A 268 -1.97 -1.04 23.93
CA TYR A 268 -2.03 -0.07 22.84
C TYR A 268 -2.43 1.32 23.31
N ALA A 269 -1.83 2.34 22.68
CA ALA A 269 -2.18 3.72 22.90
C ALA A 269 -3.57 4.07 22.33
N ALA A 270 -4.36 4.82 23.09
CA ALA A 270 -5.43 5.63 22.50
C ALA A 270 -4.81 6.76 21.66
N LYS A 271 -5.36 7.01 20.49
CA LYS A 271 -4.81 7.99 19.55
C LYS A 271 -5.48 9.36 19.71
N PRO A 272 -4.82 10.36 20.31
CA PRO A 272 -5.35 11.72 20.32
C PRO A 272 -5.29 12.34 18.91
N LEU A 273 -6.11 13.35 18.67
CA LEU A 273 -5.88 14.23 17.53
C LEU A 273 -4.57 15.00 17.76
N LEU A 274 -3.70 14.96 16.78
CA LEU A 274 -2.44 15.69 16.82
C LEU A 274 -2.63 17.15 16.38
N ALA A 275 -1.61 17.97 16.58
CA ALA A 275 -1.66 19.39 16.24
C ALA A 275 -1.93 19.62 14.74
N ALA A 276 -2.69 20.68 14.45
CA ALA A 276 -3.07 21.03 13.08
C ALA A 276 -1.83 21.35 12.22
N GLU A 277 -1.86 20.85 11.00
CA GLU A 277 -0.89 21.11 9.93
C GLU A 277 -1.63 21.60 8.68
N GLU A 278 -0.90 22.15 7.73
CA GLU A 278 -1.47 22.59 6.44
C GLU A 278 -2.13 21.41 5.72
N LEU A 279 -3.39 21.61 5.29
CA LEU A 279 -4.14 20.58 4.59
C LEU A 279 -3.59 20.37 3.18
N ASN A 280 -3.03 19.20 2.96
CA ASN A 280 -2.52 18.72 1.69
C ASN A 280 -2.62 17.19 1.64
N PHE A 281 -2.28 16.57 0.52
CA PHE A 281 -2.35 15.12 0.39
C PHE A 281 -1.38 14.39 1.33
N SER A 282 -0.17 14.92 1.51
CA SER A 282 0.81 14.35 2.43
C SER A 282 0.30 14.30 3.87
N LEU A 283 -0.45 15.30 4.33
CA LEU A 283 -1.12 15.26 5.64
C LEU A 283 -2.16 14.14 5.71
N LEU A 284 -3.00 13.99 4.69
CA LEU A 284 -4.01 12.92 4.66
C LEU A 284 -3.36 11.53 4.70
N VAL A 285 -2.24 11.32 3.98
CA VAL A 285 -1.45 10.09 4.06
C VAL A 285 -0.98 9.83 5.48
N ARG A 286 -0.46 10.86 6.18
CA ARG A 286 -0.02 10.74 7.58
C ARG A 286 -1.17 10.45 8.52
N MET A 287 -2.29 11.14 8.41
CA MET A 287 -3.49 10.91 9.24
C MET A 287 -4.04 9.49 9.06
N LYS A 288 -4.15 9.03 7.81
CA LYS A 288 -4.62 7.67 7.51
C LYS A 288 -3.62 6.62 8.01
N GLY A 289 -2.33 6.84 7.81
CA GLY A 289 -1.27 5.98 8.32
C GLY A 289 -1.27 5.91 9.86
N TYR A 290 -1.43 7.04 10.52
CA TYR A 290 -1.58 7.14 11.97
C TYR A 290 -2.77 6.32 12.48
N LEU A 291 -3.91 6.42 11.81
CA LEU A 291 -5.11 5.62 12.14
C LEU A 291 -4.86 4.11 11.99
N LEU A 292 -4.09 3.70 10.98
CA LEU A 292 -3.81 2.29 10.69
C LEU A 292 -2.65 1.69 11.47
N ALA A 293 -1.73 2.53 11.98
CA ALA A 293 -0.59 2.09 12.77
C ALA A 293 -0.98 1.67 14.19
N ALA A 294 -0.13 0.90 14.85
CA ALA A 294 -0.31 0.52 16.25
C ALA A 294 0.92 0.91 17.08
N TYR A 295 0.67 1.62 18.19
CA TYR A 295 1.70 2.15 19.08
C TYR A 295 1.52 1.65 20.50
N ALA A 296 2.63 1.54 21.26
CA ALA A 296 2.59 1.28 22.68
C ALA A 296 2.01 2.50 23.43
N LYS A 297 1.31 2.26 24.55
CA LYS A 297 0.61 3.32 25.31
C LYS A 297 1.53 4.41 25.85
N ASP A 298 2.81 4.11 26.02
CA ASP A 298 3.84 5.03 26.51
C ASP A 298 4.71 5.60 25.37
N ASN A 299 4.23 5.54 24.12
CA ASN A 299 4.93 6.13 22.99
C ASN A 299 5.07 7.67 23.21
N PRO A 300 6.30 8.20 23.25
CA PRO A 300 6.56 9.60 23.64
C PRO A 300 5.90 10.59 22.67
N ALA A 301 5.80 10.24 21.39
CA ALA A 301 5.15 11.10 20.40
C ALA A 301 3.64 11.27 20.63
N LEU A 302 3.00 10.37 21.39
CA LEU A 302 1.57 10.46 21.72
C LEU A 302 1.32 11.14 23.08
N CYS A 303 2.37 11.28 23.89
CA CYS A 303 2.28 11.87 25.22
C CYS A 303 2.63 13.36 25.26
N GLU A 304 3.29 13.89 24.23
CA GLU A 304 3.72 15.28 24.17
C GLU A 304 2.63 16.18 23.56
N GLU A 305 2.25 17.24 24.30
CA GLU A 305 1.30 18.25 23.81
C GLU A 305 1.89 18.97 22.58
N GLY A 306 1.08 19.17 21.56
CA GLY A 306 1.50 19.85 20.32
C GLY A 306 2.24 18.97 19.31
N THR A 307 2.34 17.66 19.57
CA THR A 307 2.88 16.71 18.57
C THR A 307 2.11 16.82 17.25
N LYS A 308 2.84 16.81 16.14
CA LYS A 308 2.31 16.86 14.79
C LYS A 308 2.34 15.49 14.13
N TYR A 309 1.49 15.28 13.11
CA TYR A 309 1.55 14.07 12.29
C TYR A 309 2.91 13.90 11.58
N SER A 310 3.61 15.00 11.28
CA SER A 310 4.97 14.99 10.73
C SER A 310 6.05 14.54 11.73
N SER A 311 5.74 14.50 13.03
CA SER A 311 6.67 14.12 14.11
C SER A 311 6.48 12.68 14.60
N ILE A 312 5.67 11.88 13.94
CA ILE A 312 5.44 10.47 14.27
C ILE A 312 5.61 9.58 13.04
N PHE A 313 6.09 8.36 13.24
CA PHE A 313 6.08 7.36 12.18
C PHE A 313 4.65 6.92 11.89
N THR A 314 4.19 7.13 10.67
CA THR A 314 2.85 6.78 10.21
C THR A 314 2.86 5.66 9.16
N CYS A 315 4.01 5.43 8.55
CA CYS A 315 4.26 4.33 7.64
C CYS A 315 5.71 3.83 7.77
N ARG A 316 5.98 2.63 7.25
CA ARG A 316 7.33 2.04 7.30
C ARG A 316 8.37 2.86 6.52
N GLU A 317 7.94 3.53 5.46
CA GLU A 317 8.80 4.40 4.64
C GLU A 317 9.29 5.63 5.40
N ASP A 318 8.59 6.09 6.44
CA ASP A 318 9.08 7.16 7.33
C ASP A 318 10.38 6.72 8.05
N VAL A 319 10.44 5.46 8.50
CA VAL A 319 11.65 4.89 9.14
C VAL A 319 12.79 4.80 8.13
N TRP A 320 12.51 4.31 6.92
CA TRP A 320 13.49 4.25 5.84
C TRP A 320 14.04 5.65 5.51
N ASN A 321 13.17 6.63 5.33
CA ASN A 321 13.54 7.98 4.97
C ASN A 321 14.34 8.70 6.08
N LEU A 322 14.18 8.29 7.32
CA LEU A 322 14.98 8.80 8.43
C LEU A 322 16.38 8.17 8.47
N VAL A 323 16.46 6.84 8.32
CA VAL A 323 17.71 6.08 8.56
C VAL A 323 18.60 6.03 7.32
N SER A 324 18.02 5.79 6.13
CA SER A 324 18.78 5.61 4.90
C SER A 324 19.67 6.81 4.50
N PRO A 325 19.22 8.07 4.61
CA PRO A 325 20.07 9.23 4.31
C PRO A 325 21.20 9.46 5.33
N ALA A 326 21.05 8.96 6.57
CA ALA A 326 22.08 9.06 7.60
C ALA A 326 23.25 8.09 7.36
N ILE A 327 23.06 7.07 6.50
CA ILE A 327 24.11 6.11 6.17
C ILE A 327 25.07 6.73 5.18
N LEU A 328 26.25 7.11 5.66
CA LEU A 328 27.33 7.62 4.84
C LEU A 328 28.32 6.49 4.50
N PRO A 329 28.94 6.49 3.29
CA PRO A 329 29.88 5.46 2.88
C PRO A 329 31.06 5.27 3.85
N GLU A 330 31.47 6.34 4.52
CA GLU A 330 32.59 6.35 5.49
C GLU A 330 32.32 5.54 6.76
N TYR A 331 31.04 5.29 7.11
CA TYR A 331 30.71 4.47 8.29
C TYR A 331 30.76 2.96 8.02
N GLY A 332 30.96 2.53 6.77
CA GLY A 332 30.97 1.10 6.41
C GLY A 332 29.63 0.39 6.63
N VAL A 333 28.56 1.14 6.83
CA VAL A 333 27.19 0.64 7.05
C VAL A 333 26.49 0.51 5.70
N SER A 334 25.87 -0.64 5.44
CA SER A 334 25.12 -0.87 4.22
C SER A 334 23.66 -0.40 4.34
N LYS A 335 23.01 -0.19 3.19
CA LYS A 335 21.57 0.07 3.15
C LYS A 335 20.71 -1.08 3.73
N ASP A 336 21.26 -2.31 3.80
CA ASP A 336 20.60 -3.45 4.43
C ASP A 336 20.33 -3.20 5.92
N PHE A 337 21.16 -2.36 6.56
CA PHE A 337 20.91 -1.93 7.94
C PHE A 337 19.62 -1.09 8.03
N ALA A 338 19.45 -0.10 7.16
CA ALA A 338 18.21 0.72 7.14
C ALA A 338 16.97 -0.15 6.83
N GLU A 339 17.09 -1.11 5.90
CA GLU A 339 16.03 -2.07 5.61
C GLU A 339 15.69 -2.94 6.83
N LYS A 340 16.70 -3.47 7.51
CA LYS A 340 16.51 -4.21 8.77
C LYS A 340 15.78 -3.37 9.81
N VAL A 341 16.21 -2.13 10.03
CA VAL A 341 15.59 -1.22 11.01
C VAL A 341 14.15 -0.93 10.64
N MET A 342 13.87 -0.60 9.39
CA MET A 342 12.52 -0.37 8.87
C MET A 342 11.63 -1.60 9.09
N ARG A 343 12.09 -2.80 8.73
CA ARG A 343 11.34 -4.05 8.86
C ARG A 343 11.07 -4.40 10.31
N CYS A 344 12.07 -4.30 11.19
CA CYS A 344 11.91 -4.61 12.61
C CYS A 344 10.96 -3.64 13.30
N THR A 345 11.04 -2.33 13.00
CA THR A 345 10.11 -1.32 13.52
C THR A 345 8.69 -1.60 13.04
N ARG A 346 8.51 -1.82 11.73
CA ARG A 346 7.20 -2.07 11.14
C ARG A 346 6.46 -3.25 11.76
N MET A 347 7.18 -4.32 12.10
CA MET A 347 6.61 -5.57 12.65
C MET A 347 6.59 -5.60 14.17
N GLY A 348 6.96 -4.52 14.84
CA GLY A 348 7.03 -4.46 16.30
C GLY A 348 8.12 -5.31 16.92
N ALA A 349 9.08 -5.81 16.13
CA ALA A 349 10.15 -6.68 16.67
C ALA A 349 10.93 -5.99 17.79
N TYR A 350 11.19 -4.70 17.66
CA TYR A 350 11.88 -3.93 18.72
C TYR A 350 11.03 -3.70 19.98
N THR A 351 9.71 -3.78 19.85
CA THR A 351 8.78 -3.65 20.96
C THR A 351 8.61 -4.97 21.71
N TYR A 352 8.53 -6.10 20.98
CA TYR A 352 8.38 -7.41 21.56
C TYR A 352 9.72 -8.01 22.07
N ASP A 353 10.78 -7.93 21.25
CA ASP A 353 12.05 -8.63 21.48
C ASP A 353 13.16 -7.70 22.01
N ARG A 354 12.91 -6.41 22.11
CA ARG A 354 13.83 -5.30 22.36
C ARG A 354 14.85 -5.10 21.21
N MET A 355 15.20 -3.85 21.00
CA MET A 355 16.30 -3.48 20.11
C MET A 355 17.64 -3.88 20.76
N ASP A 356 18.51 -4.54 20.01
CA ASP A 356 19.86 -4.88 20.48
C ASP A 356 20.72 -3.61 20.65
N GLU A 357 21.67 -3.66 21.63
CA GLU A 357 22.53 -2.52 21.98
C GLU A 357 23.39 -2.05 20.80
N GLY A 358 23.83 -2.97 19.94
CA GLY A 358 24.64 -2.65 18.75
C GLY A 358 23.83 -1.84 17.74
N THR A 359 22.59 -2.21 17.46
CA THR A 359 21.66 -1.46 16.60
C THR A 359 21.38 -0.07 17.19
N GLU A 360 21.10 0.02 18.50
CA GLU A 360 20.81 1.29 19.17
C GLU A 360 22.01 2.25 19.16
N THR A 361 23.21 1.72 19.43
CA THR A 361 24.47 2.48 19.40
C THR A 361 24.73 3.01 17.99
N LEU A 362 24.61 2.16 16.97
CA LEU A 362 24.84 2.57 15.59
C LEU A 362 23.84 3.62 15.11
N LEU A 363 22.57 3.53 15.49
CA LEU A 363 21.58 4.58 15.17
C LEU A 363 21.98 5.94 15.77
N ARG A 364 22.50 5.96 17.02
CA ARG A 364 23.01 7.21 17.63
C ARG A 364 24.25 7.74 16.93
N GLU A 365 25.18 6.86 16.54
CA GLU A 365 26.37 7.25 15.77
C GLU A 365 26.00 7.83 14.39
N LEU A 366 24.94 7.35 13.78
CA LEU A 366 24.35 7.91 12.56
C LEU A 366 23.58 9.24 12.79
N GLY A 367 23.52 9.73 14.00
CA GLY A 367 22.87 11.00 14.37
C GLY A 367 21.36 10.91 14.56
N ILE A 368 20.80 9.70 14.64
CA ILE A 368 19.38 9.51 14.94
C ILE A 368 19.13 9.80 16.41
N SER A 369 18.24 10.73 16.73
CA SER A 369 17.97 11.13 18.11
C SER A 369 17.25 10.04 18.92
N ASP A 370 17.43 10.09 20.25
CA ASP A 370 16.76 9.16 21.17
C ASP A 370 15.23 9.21 21.06
N PHE A 371 14.65 10.33 20.69
CA PHE A 371 13.22 10.46 20.43
C PHE A 371 12.75 9.49 19.33
N TRP A 372 13.43 9.46 18.18
CA TRP A 372 13.10 8.55 17.09
C TRP A 372 13.42 7.08 17.41
N ILE A 373 14.54 6.84 18.11
CA ILE A 373 14.92 5.48 18.56
C ILE A 373 13.84 4.94 19.51
N THR A 374 13.35 5.78 20.43
CA THR A 374 12.30 5.39 21.37
C THR A 374 10.98 5.11 20.63
N GLN A 375 10.61 5.93 19.66
CA GLN A 375 9.43 5.63 18.82
C GLN A 375 9.56 4.27 18.09
N MET A 376 10.73 3.94 17.53
CA MET A 376 10.97 2.61 16.91
C MET A 376 10.73 1.48 17.90
N LYS A 377 11.16 1.65 19.15
CA LYS A 377 11.02 0.65 20.23
C LYS A 377 9.58 0.58 20.79
N GLN A 378 8.73 1.54 20.50
CA GLN A 378 7.36 1.63 21.00
C GLN A 378 6.31 1.64 19.88
N THR A 379 6.66 1.07 18.73
CA THR A 379 5.78 0.88 17.59
C THR A 379 5.54 -0.61 17.38
N PHE A 380 4.28 -1.03 17.42
CA PHE A 380 3.90 -2.44 17.16
C PHE A 380 3.70 -2.73 15.69
N TYR A 381 3.18 -1.76 14.93
CA TYR A 381 2.88 -1.95 13.52
C TYR A 381 2.90 -0.63 12.75
N LEU A 382 3.49 -0.66 11.56
CA LEU A 382 3.39 0.42 10.57
C LEU A 382 2.89 -0.12 9.23
N PRO A 383 1.86 0.49 8.64
CA PRO A 383 1.42 0.17 7.30
C PRO A 383 2.46 0.60 6.25
N SER A 384 2.34 0.09 5.01
CA SER A 384 3.08 0.66 3.88
C SER A 384 2.41 1.92 3.36
N LYS A 385 3.19 2.88 2.86
CA LYS A 385 2.67 4.11 2.23
C LYS A 385 1.74 3.78 1.06
N ALA A 386 2.08 2.76 0.27
CA ALA A 386 1.25 2.30 -0.84
C ALA A 386 -0.15 1.89 -0.39
N MET A 387 -0.26 1.03 0.63
CA MET A 387 -1.55 0.61 1.19
C MET A 387 -2.36 1.79 1.75
N ILE A 388 -1.68 2.75 2.39
CA ILE A 388 -2.33 3.97 2.90
C ILE A 388 -2.97 4.74 1.73
N ILE A 389 -2.23 4.95 0.64
CA ILE A 389 -2.70 5.69 -0.53
C ILE A 389 -3.87 4.96 -1.18
N GLU A 390 -3.82 3.66 -1.38
CA GLU A 390 -4.95 2.90 -1.94
C GLU A 390 -6.23 3.06 -1.09
N ARG A 391 -6.10 3.02 0.24
CA ARG A 391 -7.24 3.25 1.13
C ARG A 391 -7.72 4.70 1.15
N LEU A 392 -6.83 5.66 0.95
CA LEU A 392 -7.23 7.05 0.80
C LEU A 392 -7.96 7.31 -0.51
N LEU A 393 -7.58 6.62 -1.59
CA LEU A 393 -8.32 6.70 -2.86
C LEU A 393 -9.78 6.28 -2.69
N ASP A 394 -10.05 5.21 -1.95
CA ASP A 394 -11.43 4.81 -1.64
C ASP A 394 -12.17 5.90 -0.85
N ASP A 395 -11.51 6.52 0.14
CA ASP A 395 -12.11 7.61 0.92
C ASP A 395 -12.34 8.86 0.06
N MET A 396 -11.42 9.18 -0.85
CA MET A 396 -11.53 10.32 -1.76
C MET A 396 -12.62 10.12 -2.81
N GLU A 397 -12.74 8.93 -3.37
CA GLU A 397 -13.79 8.60 -4.31
C GLU A 397 -15.18 8.67 -3.64
N LEU A 398 -15.31 8.14 -2.42
CA LEU A 398 -16.55 8.26 -1.66
C LEU A 398 -16.91 9.73 -1.39
N ALA A 399 -15.94 10.55 -1.01
CA ALA A 399 -16.12 11.99 -0.81
C ALA A 399 -16.54 12.71 -2.11
N TRP A 400 -16.02 12.29 -3.26
CA TRP A 400 -16.37 12.83 -4.55
C TRP A 400 -17.87 12.61 -4.87
N TYR A 401 -18.41 11.40 -4.61
CA TYR A 401 -19.83 11.12 -4.78
C TYR A 401 -20.70 11.97 -3.83
N GLN A 402 -20.33 12.04 -2.56
CA GLN A 402 -21.06 12.82 -1.55
C GLN A 402 -21.15 14.29 -1.90
N LEU A 403 -20.06 14.92 -2.32
CA LEU A 403 -20.04 16.32 -2.73
C LEU A 403 -20.90 16.61 -3.98
N ARG A 404 -21.08 15.63 -4.87
CA ARG A 404 -21.97 15.76 -6.03
C ARG A 404 -23.44 15.68 -5.64
N GLU A 405 -23.82 14.73 -4.79
CA GLU A 405 -25.19 14.61 -4.28
C GLU A 405 -25.62 15.89 -3.57
N ASP A 406 -24.77 16.47 -2.72
CA ASP A 406 -25.04 17.73 -2.03
C ASP A 406 -25.26 18.88 -3.04
N SER A 407 -24.43 18.98 -4.07
CA SER A 407 -24.52 20.02 -5.10
C SER A 407 -25.77 19.89 -5.99
N GLU A 408 -26.28 18.69 -6.22
CA GLU A 408 -27.49 18.41 -6.98
C GLU A 408 -28.74 18.67 -6.12
N SER A 409 -28.71 18.35 -4.85
CA SER A 409 -29.77 18.64 -3.87
C SER A 409 -30.00 20.15 -3.72
N GLU A 410 -28.93 20.93 -3.56
CA GLU A 410 -29.01 22.40 -3.48
C GLU A 410 -29.57 23.04 -4.74
N ARG A 411 -29.35 22.45 -5.93
CA ARG A 411 -29.94 22.96 -7.20
C ARG A 411 -31.40 22.58 -7.34
N GLY A 412 -31.82 21.43 -6.79
CA GLY A 412 -33.21 20.97 -6.79
C GLY A 412 -34.13 21.82 -5.91
N ASP A 413 -33.61 22.35 -4.79
CA ASP A 413 -34.34 23.20 -3.86
C ASP A 413 -34.53 24.66 -4.37
N LEU A 414 -33.85 25.03 -5.48
CA LEU A 414 -33.92 26.36 -6.11
C LEU A 414 -34.85 26.41 -7.34
N THR A 415 -35.47 25.29 -7.69
CA THR A 415 -36.44 25.20 -8.83
C THR A 415 -37.83 24.89 -8.32
#